data_5e87966f4232d12a138fb9281b040937
#
_entry.id   5e87966f4232d12a138fb9281b040937
#
_cell.length_a   1.000
_cell.length_b   1.000
_cell.length_c   1.000
_cell.angle_alpha   90.00
_cell.angle_beta   90.00
_cell.angle_gamma   90.00
#
_symmetry.space_group_name_H-M   'P 1'
#
loop_
_entity.id
_entity.type
_entity.pdbx_description
1 polymer ?
#
loop_
_entity_poly.entity_id
_entity_poly.type
_entity_poly.pdbx_seq_one_letter_code
_entity_poly.pdbx_strand_id
1 'polypeptide(L)'
;MSTQQTARPVVVAPSLLAADFSNLGYEIRRAVDAGADWLHLDVMDGHFVDNISFGPAMVAMAHDVSDVFLDVHLMISRPDHYLPRFIEAGADLVSVHV
;
A
#
# COMPACT_ATOMS: atom_id res chain seq x y z
N MET A 1 10.31 -17.80 22.61
CA MET A 1 9.85 -17.45 21.98
C MET A 1 9.51 -17.65 21.31
N SER A 2 9.61 -17.80 21.30
CA SER A 2 9.19 -17.65 20.63
C SER A 2 8.51 -18.03 20.03
N THR A 3 8.47 -18.51 20.15
CA THR A 3 7.84 -18.63 19.45
C THR A 3 7.08 -18.51 19.01
N GLN A 4 7.11 -18.48 19.35
CA GLN A 4 6.44 -18.08 18.63
C GLN A 4 6.43 -17.61 17.90
N GLN A 5 7.01 -17.65 18.11
CA GLN A 5 7.14 -17.13 17.17
C GLN A 5 7.30 -17.45 16.17
N THR A 6 7.51 -17.52 16.79
CA THR A 6 7.78 -18.22 15.64
C THR A 6 7.00 -17.76 14.45
N ALA A 7 6.93 -18.49 13.53
CA ALA A 7 6.33 -18.12 12.30
C ALA A 7 5.02 -17.42 12.52
N ARG A 8 4.83 -16.29 11.89
CA ARG A 8 3.58 -15.60 11.93
C ARG A 8 2.63 -16.27 10.97
N PRO A 9 1.48 -16.72 11.42
CA PRO A 9 0.52 -17.39 10.55
C PRO A 9 -0.21 -16.45 9.60
N VAL A 10 -0.39 -15.17 9.98
CA VAL A 10 -1.21 -14.22 9.21
C VAL A 10 -0.58 -12.84 9.21
N VAL A 11 -0.59 -12.21 8.03
CA VAL A 11 -0.21 -10.81 7.85
C VAL A 11 -1.49 -10.01 7.63
N VAL A 12 -1.69 -8.95 8.42
CA VAL A 12 -2.84 -8.07 8.29
C VAL A 12 -2.42 -6.83 7.51
N ALA A 13 -3.06 -6.63 6.36
CA ALA A 13 -2.74 -5.55 5.44
C ALA A 13 -4.01 -4.77 5.06
N PRO A 14 -4.42 -3.81 5.91
CA PRO A 14 -5.61 -3.01 5.61
C PRO A 14 -5.45 -2.22 4.33
N SER A 15 -6.55 -2.05 3.58
CA SER A 15 -6.55 -1.33 2.32
C SER A 15 -6.73 0.17 2.56
N LEU A 16 -5.80 0.97 2.02
CA LEU A 16 -5.91 2.42 2.08
C LEU A 16 -7.09 2.93 1.27
N LEU A 17 -7.51 2.19 0.26
CA LEU A 17 -8.65 2.56 -0.58
C LEU A 17 -9.96 2.63 0.22
N ALA A 18 -10.05 1.86 1.31
CA ALA A 18 -11.24 1.84 2.17
C ALA A 18 -11.22 2.93 3.23
N ALA A 19 -10.14 3.71 3.33
CA ALA A 19 -9.97 4.73 4.37
C ALA A 19 -10.70 6.02 4.01
N ASP A 20 -10.87 6.89 5.00
CA ASP A 20 -11.40 8.24 4.80
C ASP A 20 -10.31 9.10 4.17
N PHE A 21 -10.45 9.41 2.89
CA PHE A 21 -9.44 10.17 2.14
C PHE A 21 -9.24 11.59 2.66
N SER A 22 -10.22 12.14 3.36
CA SER A 22 -10.08 13.49 3.94
C SER A 22 -9.14 13.50 5.15
N ASN A 23 -8.73 12.33 5.65
CA ASN A 23 -7.95 12.25 6.89
C ASN A 23 -7.00 11.04 6.85
N LEU A 24 -6.29 10.89 5.74
CA LEU A 24 -5.48 9.68 5.47
C LEU A 24 -4.35 9.47 6.48
N GLY A 25 -3.65 10.53 6.86
CA GLY A 25 -2.55 10.41 7.81
C GLY A 25 -3.00 9.85 9.15
N TYR A 26 -4.15 10.31 9.63
CA TYR A 26 -4.75 9.80 10.86
C TYR A 26 -5.19 8.34 10.71
N GLU A 27 -5.81 8.02 9.58
CA GLU A 27 -6.29 6.66 9.30
C GLU A 27 -5.13 5.66 9.24
N ILE A 28 -4.02 6.04 8.63
CA ILE A 28 -2.83 5.20 8.56
C ILE A 28 -2.27 4.94 9.96
N ARG A 29 -2.10 5.99 10.74
CA ARG A 29 -1.57 5.85 12.11
C ARG A 29 -2.49 5.00 12.97
N ARG A 30 -3.79 5.18 12.81
CA ARG A 30 -4.78 4.39 13.57
C ARG A 30 -4.68 2.90 13.22
N ALA A 31 -4.52 2.59 11.93
CA ALA A 31 -4.36 1.20 11.50
C ALA A 31 -3.08 0.57 12.05
N VAL A 32 -1.97 1.32 11.99
CA VAL A 32 -0.67 0.86 12.51
C VAL A 32 -0.75 0.63 14.02
N ASP A 33 -1.34 1.55 14.77
CA ASP A 33 -1.50 1.42 16.21
C ASP A 33 -2.38 0.26 16.59
N ALA A 34 -3.33 -0.11 15.73
CA ALA A 34 -4.21 -1.25 15.95
C ALA A 34 -3.54 -2.59 15.60
N GLY A 35 -2.31 -2.57 15.09
CA GLY A 35 -1.53 -3.77 14.84
C GLY A 35 -1.42 -4.21 13.38
N ALA A 36 -1.68 -3.32 12.43
CA ALA A 36 -1.49 -3.63 11.01
C ALA A 36 -0.02 -3.98 10.75
N ASP A 37 0.21 -5.05 10.00
CA ASP A 37 1.55 -5.47 9.62
C ASP A 37 2.03 -4.73 8.39
N TRP A 38 1.14 -4.57 7.42
CA TRP A 38 1.38 -3.89 6.16
C TRP A 38 0.24 -2.92 5.90
N LEU A 39 0.44 -2.03 4.94
CA LEU A 39 -0.62 -1.20 4.40
C LEU A 39 -0.73 -1.53 2.92
N HIS A 40 -1.94 -1.80 2.44
CA HIS A 40 -2.18 -2.21 1.06
C HIS A 40 -2.73 -1.05 0.25
N LEU A 41 -2.09 -0.75 -0.90
CA LEU A 41 -2.49 0.33 -1.79
C LEU A 41 -2.81 -0.21 -3.17
N ASP A 42 -4.08 -0.17 -3.55
CA ASP A 42 -4.54 -0.57 -4.88
C ASP A 42 -4.50 0.62 -5.82
N VAL A 43 -3.64 0.56 -6.83
CA VAL A 43 -3.47 1.65 -7.81
C VAL A 43 -4.16 1.26 -9.09
N MET A 44 -5.13 2.08 -9.50
CA MET A 44 -5.98 1.85 -10.68
C MET A 44 -5.92 3.07 -11.58
N ASP A 45 -5.81 2.86 -12.90
CA ASP A 45 -5.60 3.94 -13.86
C ASP A 45 -6.81 4.23 -14.76
N GLY A 46 -7.91 3.50 -14.60
CA GLY A 46 -9.08 3.68 -15.44
C GLY A 46 -8.99 3.00 -16.81
N HIS A 47 -7.87 2.33 -17.10
CA HIS A 47 -7.67 1.61 -18.36
C HIS A 47 -7.63 0.11 -18.14
N PHE A 48 -6.74 -0.36 -17.26
CA PHE A 48 -6.65 -1.78 -16.95
C PHE A 48 -7.89 -2.26 -16.20
N VAL A 49 -8.40 -1.43 -15.28
CA VAL A 49 -9.67 -1.65 -14.58
C VAL A 49 -10.50 -0.38 -14.67
N ASP A 50 -11.81 -0.52 -14.56
CA ASP A 50 -12.76 0.59 -14.73
C ASP A 50 -12.90 1.40 -13.45
N ASN A 51 -11.79 1.95 -12.99
CA ASN A 51 -11.74 2.82 -11.82
C ASN A 51 -10.42 3.56 -11.79
N ILE A 52 -10.37 4.68 -11.07
CA ILE A 52 -9.14 5.45 -10.83
C ILE A 52 -9.01 5.63 -9.33
N SER A 53 -7.86 5.29 -8.76
CA SER A 53 -7.65 5.44 -7.32
C SER A 53 -6.64 6.54 -7.00
N PHE A 54 -5.35 6.24 -7.05
CA PHE A 54 -4.30 7.21 -6.71
C PHE A 54 -2.97 6.76 -7.33
N GLY A 55 -1.95 7.55 -7.15
CA GLY A 55 -0.65 7.33 -7.79
C GLY A 55 0.52 7.39 -6.80
N PRO A 56 1.75 7.61 -7.32
CA PRO A 56 2.96 7.59 -6.49
C PRO A 56 2.95 8.58 -5.32
N ALA A 57 2.28 9.73 -5.48
CA ALA A 57 2.21 10.73 -4.41
C ALA A 57 1.54 10.17 -3.15
N MET A 58 0.55 9.31 -3.32
CA MET A 58 -0.11 8.68 -2.19
C MET A 58 0.81 7.70 -1.46
N VAL A 59 1.62 6.97 -2.22
CA VAL A 59 2.62 6.05 -1.64
C VAL A 59 3.65 6.86 -0.84
N ALA A 60 4.12 7.98 -1.40
CA ALA A 60 5.07 8.85 -0.71
C ALA A 60 4.49 9.40 0.59
N MET A 61 3.22 9.80 0.59
CA MET A 61 2.55 10.27 1.78
C MET A 61 2.49 9.18 2.86
N ALA A 62 2.11 7.97 2.47
CA ALA A 62 2.04 6.84 3.40
C ALA A 62 3.42 6.52 3.99
N HIS A 63 4.45 6.61 3.16
CA HIS A 63 5.84 6.39 3.59
C HIS A 63 6.28 7.44 4.62
N ASP A 64 5.86 8.69 4.43
CA ASP A 64 6.22 9.79 5.34
C ASP A 64 5.49 9.71 6.68
N VAL A 65 4.27 9.18 6.67
CA VAL A 65 3.42 9.16 7.87
C VAL A 65 3.83 8.05 8.84
N SER A 66 4.36 6.94 8.33
CA SER A 66 4.62 5.74 9.13
C SER A 66 5.73 4.90 8.51
N ASP A 67 6.33 4.03 9.32
CA ASP A 67 7.32 3.05 8.86
C ASP A 67 6.69 1.72 8.44
N VAL A 68 5.35 1.68 8.35
CA VAL A 68 4.65 0.44 8.00
C VAL A 68 5.06 -0.03 6.61
N PHE A 69 5.12 -1.34 6.42
CA PHE A 69 5.46 -1.96 5.14
C PHE A 69 4.36 -1.64 4.11
N LEU A 70 4.76 -1.11 2.96
CA LEU A 70 3.83 -0.70 1.91
C LEU A 70 3.76 -1.74 0.80
N ASP A 71 2.60 -2.38 0.69
CA ASP A 71 2.28 -3.37 -0.32
C ASP A 71 1.43 -2.71 -1.40
N VAL A 72 2.02 -2.46 -2.57
CA VAL A 72 1.41 -1.71 -3.66
C VAL A 72 1.02 -2.64 -4.80
N HIS A 73 -0.24 -2.61 -5.18
CA HIS A 73 -0.78 -3.44 -6.25
C HIS A 73 -1.14 -2.56 -7.44
N LEU A 74 -0.40 -2.71 -8.54
CA LEU A 74 -0.59 -1.89 -9.74
C LEU A 74 -1.56 -2.56 -10.71
N MET A 75 -2.75 -2.01 -10.80
CA MET A 75 -3.76 -2.42 -11.79
C MET A 75 -3.80 -1.34 -12.87
N ILE A 76 -2.70 -1.24 -13.62
CA ILE A 76 -2.50 -0.18 -14.62
C ILE A 76 -2.00 -0.76 -15.94
N SER A 77 -2.19 -0.03 -17.04
CA SER A 77 -1.87 -0.50 -18.39
C SER A 77 -0.38 -0.57 -18.68
N ARG A 78 0.43 0.22 -17.98
CA ARG A 78 1.87 0.30 -18.23
C ARG A 78 2.65 0.22 -16.93
N PRO A 79 2.60 -0.93 -16.25
CA PRO A 79 3.26 -1.05 -14.94
C PRO A 79 4.77 -0.90 -15.03
N ASP A 80 5.40 -1.39 -16.11
CA ASP A 80 6.83 -1.28 -16.33
C ASP A 80 7.29 0.18 -16.43
N HIS A 81 6.47 1.03 -17.03
CA HIS A 81 6.78 2.45 -17.19
C HIS A 81 6.73 3.19 -15.85
N TYR A 82 5.76 2.86 -15.01
CA TYR A 82 5.53 3.57 -13.75
C TYR A 82 6.21 2.95 -12.54
N LEU A 83 6.63 1.69 -12.64
CA LEU A 83 7.22 0.96 -11.52
C LEU A 83 8.33 1.73 -10.79
N PRO A 84 9.31 2.35 -11.49
CA PRO A 84 10.36 3.08 -10.78
C PRO A 84 9.83 4.20 -9.89
N ARG A 85 8.75 4.86 -10.30
CA ARG A 85 8.17 5.96 -9.53
C ARG A 85 7.55 5.49 -8.23
N PHE A 86 6.95 4.30 -8.24
CA PHE A 86 6.37 3.72 -7.02
C PHE A 86 7.45 3.23 -6.06
N ILE A 87 8.53 2.68 -6.59
CA ILE A 87 9.66 2.25 -5.78
C ILE A 87 10.32 3.48 -5.11
N GLU A 88 10.56 4.54 -5.87
CA GLU A 88 11.12 5.78 -5.36
C GLU A 88 10.25 6.42 -4.28
N ALA A 89 8.93 6.29 -4.42
CA ALA A 89 7.98 6.84 -3.46
C ALA A 89 7.99 6.09 -2.12
N GLY A 90 8.52 4.87 -2.10
CA GLY A 90 8.65 4.10 -0.86
C GLY A 90 7.91 2.77 -0.82
N ALA A 91 7.44 2.27 -1.96
CA ALA A 91 6.81 0.96 -2.00
C ALA A 91 7.83 -0.13 -1.61
N ASP A 92 7.44 -1.00 -0.70
CA ASP A 92 8.29 -2.11 -0.25
C ASP A 92 8.04 -3.36 -1.08
N LEU A 93 6.83 -3.53 -1.58
CA LEU A 93 6.45 -4.65 -2.43
C LEU A 93 5.52 -4.12 -3.51
N VAL A 94 5.76 -4.51 -4.76
CA VAL A 94 4.91 -4.11 -5.88
C VAL A 94 4.45 -5.34 -6.63
N SER A 95 3.14 -5.48 -6.79
CA SER A 95 2.53 -6.54 -7.59
C SER A 95 2.00 -5.95 -8.88
N VAL A 96 2.22 -6.65 -9.99
CA VAL A 96 1.77 -6.23 -11.31
C VAL A 96 1.06 -7.39 -12.01
N HIS A 97 0.31 -7.06 -13.06
CA HIS A 97 -0.32 -8.07 -13.90
C HIS A 97 0.45 -8.21 -15.21
N VAL A 98 0.60 -9.43 -15.68
CA VAL A 98 1.29 -9.73 -16.93
C VAL A 98 0.33 -10.16 -18.02
#